data_6e8ec7c42bd47735443c123555417a68
#
_entry.id   6e8ec7c42bd47735443c123555417a68
#
_cell.length_a   1.000
_cell.length_b   1.000
_cell.length_c   1.000
_cell.angle_alpha   90.00
_cell.angle_beta   90.00
_cell.angle_gamma   90.00
#
_symmetry.space_group_name_H-M   'P 1'
#
loop_
_entity.id
_entity.type
_entity.pdbx_description
1 polymer ?
#
loop_
_entity_poly.entity_id
_entity_poly.type
_entity_poly.pdbx_seq_one_letter_code
_entity_poly.pdbx_strand_id
1 'polypeptide(L)'
;MLKEIVTVPDEILKKISDPIEKVGINEKKLIDDLFETMYHSKGIGLAAVQVGILKRVLVVDVSNKDEKNQPIALINPVIKNLSEETSVYEEGCLSIPETFIEIERPKICKVEYIDEKGDKKNLKCDGLLSTCIQHEINHLDGKLIIDHLSKLKKDFIIKKISKIKKNPDRIVV
;
A
#
# COMPACT_ATOMS: atom_id res chain seq x y z
N MET A 1 0.07 8.87 -15.46
CA MET A 1 1.39 8.42 -16.02
C MET A 1 1.91 7.28 -15.15
N LEU A 2 2.25 6.17 -15.74
CA LEU A 2 2.84 5.02 -15.02
C LEU A 2 4.10 5.43 -14.27
N LYS A 3 4.20 4.98 -13.02
CA LYS A 3 5.37 5.15 -12.15
C LYS A 3 6.10 3.83 -11.98
N GLU A 4 7.40 3.91 -11.78
CA GLU A 4 8.18 2.75 -11.35
C GLU A 4 7.91 2.44 -9.88
N ILE A 5 7.65 1.17 -9.57
CA ILE A 5 7.45 0.73 -8.19
C ILE A 5 8.80 0.49 -7.53
N VAL A 6 9.01 1.17 -6.42
CA VAL A 6 10.19 1.00 -5.56
C VAL A 6 10.05 -0.31 -4.81
N THR A 7 11.09 -1.12 -4.80
CA THR A 7 11.11 -2.41 -4.12
C THR A 7 12.19 -2.46 -3.05
N VAL A 8 12.01 -3.33 -2.05
CA VAL A 8 13.07 -3.60 -1.07
C VAL A 8 14.39 -3.97 -1.79
N PRO A 9 15.55 -3.57 -1.27
CA PRO A 9 15.82 -2.98 0.03
C PRO A 9 15.88 -1.44 0.05
N ASP A 10 15.20 -0.75 -0.85
CA ASP A 10 15.27 0.72 -0.91
C ASP A 10 14.83 1.36 0.42
N GLU A 11 15.68 2.20 0.98
CA GLU A 11 15.48 2.84 2.28
C GLU A 11 14.31 3.83 2.33
N ILE A 12 13.82 4.30 1.16
CA ILE A 12 12.67 5.20 1.11
C ILE A 12 11.41 4.52 1.68
N LEU A 13 11.27 3.20 1.50
CA LEU A 13 10.14 2.42 1.99
C LEU A 13 10.02 2.36 3.52
N LYS A 14 11.09 2.74 4.23
CA LYS A 14 11.12 2.79 5.70
C LYS A 14 10.88 4.20 6.25
N LYS A 15 10.71 5.18 5.37
CA LYS A 15 10.48 6.56 5.77
C LYS A 15 9.01 6.81 6.06
N ILE A 16 8.75 7.68 7.03
CA ILE A 16 7.42 8.19 7.31
C ILE A 16 7.06 9.24 6.26
N SER A 17 5.89 9.11 5.67
CA SER A 17 5.37 10.05 4.68
C SER A 17 4.81 11.31 5.33
N ASP A 18 5.04 12.45 4.69
CA ASP A 18 4.59 13.76 5.17
C ASP A 18 3.11 14.01 4.86
N PRO A 19 2.38 14.65 5.78
CA PRO A 19 0.99 15.03 5.53
C PRO A 19 0.88 16.08 4.42
N ILE A 20 -0.26 16.09 3.74
CA ILE A 20 -0.62 17.08 2.72
C ILE A 20 -1.39 18.20 3.40
N GLU A 21 -0.93 19.44 3.25
CA GLU A 21 -1.59 20.62 3.82
C GLU A 21 -2.82 21.05 3.01
N LYS A 22 -2.73 20.96 1.69
CA LYS A 22 -3.80 21.36 0.78
C LYS A 22 -3.87 20.43 -0.44
N VAL A 23 -5.08 20.01 -0.77
CA VAL A 23 -5.35 19.24 -1.99
C VAL A 23 -5.42 20.17 -3.18
N GLY A 24 -4.50 20.01 -4.11
CA GLY A 24 -4.40 20.79 -5.33
C GLY A 24 -4.29 19.90 -6.58
N ILE A 25 -3.90 20.53 -7.68
CA ILE A 25 -3.77 19.84 -8.97
C ILE A 25 -2.68 18.76 -8.96
N ASN A 26 -1.62 18.98 -8.19
CA ASN A 26 -0.51 18.03 -8.07
C ASN A 26 -0.92 16.76 -7.31
N GLU A 27 -1.74 16.91 -6.26
CA GLU A 27 -2.26 15.79 -5.49
C GLU A 27 -3.24 14.95 -6.31
N LYS A 28 -4.12 15.61 -7.09
CA LYS A 28 -5.03 14.92 -8.02
C LYS A 28 -4.27 14.14 -9.08
N LYS A 29 -3.24 14.76 -9.68
CA LYS A 29 -2.38 14.07 -10.65
C LYS A 29 -1.63 12.90 -10.01
N LEU A 30 -1.16 13.03 -8.79
CA LEU A 30 -0.53 11.92 -8.06
C LEU A 30 -1.51 10.76 -7.86
N ILE A 31 -2.75 11.04 -7.47
CA ILE A 31 -3.79 10.03 -7.31
C ILE A 31 -4.05 9.29 -8.62
N ASP A 32 -4.19 10.01 -9.74
CA ASP A 32 -4.38 9.41 -11.07
C ASP A 32 -3.19 8.50 -11.44
N ASP A 33 -1.96 8.98 -11.21
CA ASP A 33 -0.73 8.22 -11.47
C ASP A 33 -0.67 6.94 -10.60
N LEU A 34 -1.10 7.02 -9.34
CA LEU A 34 -1.16 5.88 -8.42
C LEU A 34 -2.18 4.84 -8.88
N PHE A 35 -3.40 5.25 -9.26
CA PHE A 35 -4.41 4.31 -9.79
C PHE A 35 -3.93 3.63 -11.06
N GLU A 36 -3.40 4.39 -12.02
CA GLU A 36 -2.85 3.84 -13.27
C GLU A 36 -1.76 2.80 -12.98
N THR A 37 -0.84 3.11 -12.06
CA THR A 37 0.27 2.22 -11.68
C THR A 37 -0.24 0.98 -10.94
N MET A 38 -1.17 1.14 -10.01
CA MET A 38 -1.80 0.06 -9.25
C MET A 38 -2.48 -0.96 -10.18
N TYR A 39 -3.35 -0.48 -11.08
CA TYR A 39 -4.06 -1.37 -12.02
C TYR A 39 -3.11 -2.04 -13.00
N HIS A 40 -2.14 -1.32 -13.54
CA HIS A 40 -1.13 -1.88 -14.44
C HIS A 40 -0.34 -3.03 -13.76
N SER A 41 -0.03 -2.86 -12.50
CA SER A 41 0.70 -3.85 -11.69
C SER A 41 -0.20 -4.93 -11.08
N LYS A 42 -1.50 -4.92 -11.39
CA LYS A 42 -2.52 -5.85 -10.86
C LYS A 42 -2.61 -5.86 -9.34
N GLY A 43 -2.32 -4.71 -8.71
CA GLY A 43 -2.50 -4.49 -7.27
C GLY A 43 -3.93 -4.05 -6.94
N ILE A 44 -4.29 -4.17 -5.66
CA ILE A 44 -5.56 -3.71 -5.10
C ILE A 44 -5.38 -2.50 -4.17
N GLY A 45 -4.14 -2.12 -3.90
CA GLY A 45 -3.73 -0.95 -3.13
C GLY A 45 -2.36 -0.47 -3.56
N LEU A 46 -2.08 0.81 -3.35
CA LEU A 46 -0.77 1.42 -3.58
C LEU A 46 -0.63 2.72 -2.79
N ALA A 47 0.46 2.85 -2.04
CA ALA A 47 0.82 4.06 -1.32
C ALA A 47 1.86 4.89 -2.09
N ALA A 48 1.83 6.21 -1.95
CA ALA A 48 2.71 7.11 -2.68
C ALA A 48 4.21 6.85 -2.45
N VAL A 49 4.59 6.41 -1.25
CA VAL A 49 5.99 6.04 -0.95
C VAL A 49 6.50 4.90 -1.83
N GLN A 50 5.62 4.00 -2.27
CA GLN A 50 5.99 2.89 -3.16
C GLN A 50 6.33 3.34 -4.59
N VAL A 51 6.05 4.58 -4.94
CA VAL A 51 6.51 5.22 -6.18
C VAL A 51 7.52 6.35 -5.91
N GLY A 52 8.16 6.31 -4.74
CA GLY A 52 9.23 7.25 -4.36
C GLY A 52 8.75 8.62 -3.88
N ILE A 53 7.46 8.78 -3.55
CA ILE A 53 6.87 10.07 -3.14
C ILE A 53 6.46 10.00 -1.67
N LEU A 54 7.14 10.77 -0.81
CA LEU A 54 6.91 10.81 0.63
C LEU A 54 5.72 11.72 1.00
N LYS A 55 4.53 11.39 0.49
CA LYS A 55 3.27 12.08 0.82
C LYS A 55 2.26 11.07 1.36
N ARG A 56 1.46 11.50 2.33
CA ARG A 56 0.40 10.64 2.91
C ARG A 56 -0.80 10.53 1.97
N VAL A 57 -0.61 9.82 0.88
CA VAL A 57 -1.64 9.46 -0.11
C VAL A 57 -1.57 7.98 -0.39
N LEU A 58 -2.71 7.34 -0.43
CA LEU A 58 -2.87 5.97 -0.88
C LEU A 58 -4.12 5.80 -1.73
N VAL A 59 -4.13 4.79 -2.55
CA VAL A 59 -5.28 4.38 -3.36
C VAL A 59 -5.59 2.92 -3.14
N VAL A 60 -6.88 2.56 -3.17
CA VAL A 60 -7.34 1.17 -3.04
C VAL A 60 -8.53 0.91 -3.97
N ASP A 61 -8.62 -0.29 -4.48
CA ASP A 61 -9.78 -0.84 -5.16
C ASP A 61 -9.81 -2.36 -4.96
N VAL A 62 -10.68 -2.84 -4.11
CA VAL A 62 -10.83 -4.26 -3.77
C VAL A 62 -12.00 -4.92 -4.51
N SER A 63 -12.58 -4.24 -5.51
CA SER A 63 -13.67 -4.79 -6.32
C SER A 63 -13.20 -6.04 -7.09
N ASN A 64 -14.10 -7.00 -7.24
CA ASN A 64 -13.84 -8.18 -8.05
C ASN A 64 -13.92 -7.85 -9.54
N LYS A 65 -13.34 -8.70 -10.40
CA LYS A 65 -13.34 -8.53 -11.86
C LYS A 65 -14.74 -8.44 -12.48
N ASP A 66 -15.73 -9.03 -11.82
CA ASP A 66 -17.13 -9.07 -12.27
C ASP A 66 -17.97 -7.92 -11.69
N GLU A 67 -17.38 -7.09 -10.85
CA GLU A 67 -18.02 -5.95 -10.21
C GLU A 67 -17.54 -4.64 -10.85
N LYS A 68 -18.36 -3.59 -10.72
CA LYS A 68 -17.93 -2.25 -11.09
C LYS A 68 -16.82 -1.79 -10.15
N ASN A 69 -15.73 -1.28 -10.72
CA ASN A 69 -14.62 -0.70 -9.95
C ASN A 69 -15.12 0.31 -8.92
N GLN A 70 -14.57 0.20 -7.70
CA GLN A 70 -14.86 1.09 -6.57
C GLN A 70 -13.56 1.71 -6.05
N PRO A 71 -12.88 2.54 -6.87
CA PRO A 71 -11.63 3.16 -6.48
C PRO A 71 -11.85 4.17 -5.36
N ILE A 72 -10.99 4.14 -4.36
CA ILE A 72 -10.98 5.08 -3.24
C ILE A 72 -9.58 5.65 -3.10
N ALA A 73 -9.46 6.98 -3.10
CA ALA A 73 -8.22 7.68 -2.77
C ALA A 73 -8.32 8.27 -1.37
N LEU A 74 -7.34 8.03 -0.54
CA LEU A 74 -7.27 8.54 0.82
C LEU A 74 -6.04 9.44 0.99
N ILE A 75 -6.29 10.69 1.35
CA ILE A 75 -5.26 11.67 1.68
C ILE A 75 -5.24 11.87 3.20
N ASN A 76 -4.06 11.86 3.81
CA ASN A 76 -3.86 11.97 5.25
C ASN A 76 -4.74 10.98 6.06
N PRO A 77 -4.78 9.70 5.70
CA PRO A 77 -5.63 8.75 6.41
C PRO A 77 -5.17 8.54 7.84
N VAL A 78 -6.12 8.47 8.75
CA VAL A 78 -5.91 8.18 10.18
C VAL A 78 -6.90 7.11 10.62
N ILE A 79 -6.39 6.02 11.19
CA ILE A 79 -7.23 4.99 11.81
C ILE A 79 -7.75 5.52 13.13
N LYS A 80 -9.08 5.60 13.25
CA LYS A 80 -9.78 6.08 14.46
C LYS A 80 -10.21 4.95 15.38
N ASN A 81 -10.53 3.81 14.81
CA ASN A 81 -11.01 2.65 15.57
C ASN A 81 -10.64 1.35 14.85
N LEU A 82 -10.35 0.32 15.64
CA LEU A 82 -10.07 -1.03 15.19
C LEU A 82 -10.96 -2.01 15.97
N SER A 83 -11.50 -3.03 15.29
CA SER A 83 -12.25 -4.10 15.97
C SER A 83 -11.31 -5.01 16.77
N GLU A 84 -11.86 -5.62 17.83
CA GLU A 84 -11.17 -6.71 18.54
C GLU A 84 -11.16 -8.00 17.68
N GLU A 85 -12.24 -8.21 16.91
CA GLU A 85 -12.30 -9.33 15.95
C GLU A 85 -11.25 -9.12 14.86
N THR A 86 -10.51 -10.18 14.54
CA THR A 86 -9.44 -10.18 13.54
C THR A 86 -9.81 -11.06 12.35
N SER A 87 -9.11 -10.86 11.26
CA SER A 87 -9.11 -11.74 10.09
C SER A 87 -7.68 -11.99 9.62
N VAL A 88 -7.46 -13.17 9.03
CA VAL A 88 -6.18 -13.55 8.45
C VAL A 88 -6.31 -13.57 6.94
N TYR A 89 -5.43 -12.84 6.27
CA TYR A 89 -5.28 -12.87 4.81
C TYR A 89 -3.83 -13.16 4.44
N GLU A 90 -3.65 -13.87 3.35
CA GLU A 90 -2.35 -13.98 2.70
C GLU A 90 -2.09 -12.70 1.92
N GLU A 91 -1.19 -11.86 2.43
CA GLU A 91 -0.86 -10.56 1.87
C GLU A 91 0.38 -10.65 0.97
N GLY A 92 0.29 -10.07 -0.22
CA GLY A 92 1.41 -9.72 -1.07
C GLY A 92 1.65 -8.23 -1.06
N CYS A 93 2.77 -7.77 -1.60
CA CYS A 93 3.11 -6.37 -1.72
C CYS A 93 3.87 -6.11 -3.01
N LEU A 94 3.46 -5.10 -3.78
CA LEU A 94 4.13 -4.72 -5.02
C LEU A 94 5.60 -4.30 -4.80
N SER A 95 5.94 -3.82 -3.61
CA SER A 95 7.31 -3.48 -3.21
C SER A 95 8.14 -4.67 -2.73
N ILE A 96 7.52 -5.85 -2.59
CA ILE A 96 8.15 -7.11 -2.15
C ILE A 96 7.71 -8.23 -3.10
N PRO A 97 8.23 -8.27 -4.34
CA PRO A 97 7.79 -9.21 -5.37
C PRO A 97 7.89 -10.67 -4.92
N GLU A 98 6.97 -11.50 -5.42
CA GLU A 98 6.97 -12.97 -5.22
C GLU A 98 6.97 -13.42 -3.75
N THR A 99 6.48 -12.57 -2.85
CA THR A 99 6.43 -12.84 -1.42
C THR A 99 5.01 -12.70 -0.91
N PHE A 100 4.50 -13.76 -0.26
CA PHE A 100 3.18 -13.80 0.35
C PHE A 100 3.31 -14.23 1.79
N ILE A 101 2.62 -13.53 2.69
CA ILE A 101 2.71 -13.74 4.14
C ILE A 101 1.30 -13.72 4.71
N GLU A 102 0.94 -14.73 5.50
CA GLU A 102 -0.29 -14.71 6.30
C GLU A 102 -0.13 -13.67 7.42
N ILE A 103 -1.02 -12.68 7.42
CA ILE A 103 -1.03 -11.61 8.41
C ILE A 103 -2.41 -11.51 9.04
N GLU A 104 -2.43 -11.48 10.34
CA GLU A 104 -3.63 -11.22 11.14
C GLU A 104 -3.78 -9.71 11.36
N ARG A 105 -4.96 -9.18 11.02
CA ARG A 105 -5.29 -7.77 11.22
C ARG A 105 -6.70 -7.62 11.77
N PRO A 106 -7.01 -6.51 12.47
CA PRO A 106 -8.38 -6.14 12.80
C PRO A 106 -9.30 -6.24 11.59
N LYS A 107 -10.40 -6.98 11.73
CA LYS A 107 -11.36 -7.23 10.66
C LYS A 107 -12.06 -5.98 10.18
N ILE A 108 -12.35 -5.06 11.12
CA ILE A 108 -13.02 -3.79 10.84
C ILE A 108 -12.10 -2.65 11.29
N CYS A 109 -11.97 -1.62 10.47
CA CYS A 109 -11.34 -0.37 10.85
C CYS A 109 -12.20 0.83 10.42
N LYS A 110 -12.17 1.89 11.22
CA LYS A 110 -12.74 3.20 10.85
C LYS A 110 -11.61 4.16 10.56
N VAL A 111 -11.65 4.79 9.39
CA VAL A 111 -10.61 5.69 8.90
C VAL A 111 -11.21 7.06 8.61
N GLU A 112 -10.56 8.10 9.15
CA GLU A 112 -10.80 9.48 8.76
C GLU A 112 -9.76 9.87 7.72
N TYR A 113 -10.16 10.53 6.65
CA TYR A 113 -9.29 10.95 5.57
C TYR A 113 -9.82 12.18 4.86
N ILE A 114 -9.03 12.75 3.97
CA ILE A 114 -9.42 13.81 3.04
C ILE A 114 -9.55 13.19 1.65
N ASP A 115 -10.64 13.49 0.97
CA ASP A 115 -10.86 13.04 -0.40
C ASP A 115 -10.15 13.94 -1.44
N GLU A 116 -10.22 13.58 -2.70
CA GLU A 116 -9.61 14.34 -3.81
C GLU A 116 -10.21 15.75 -4.04
N LYS A 117 -11.35 16.04 -3.41
CA LYS A 117 -11.98 17.37 -3.44
C LYS A 117 -11.51 18.24 -2.28
N GLY A 118 -10.81 17.66 -1.31
CA GLY A 118 -10.37 18.33 -0.10
C GLY A 118 -11.35 18.24 1.06
N ASP A 119 -12.38 17.39 0.94
CA ASP A 119 -13.42 17.21 1.97
C ASP A 119 -13.01 16.10 2.95
N LYS A 120 -13.28 16.33 4.23
CA LYS A 120 -13.11 15.31 5.28
C LYS A 120 -14.17 14.24 5.13
N LYS A 121 -13.73 12.99 5.16
CA LYS A 121 -14.56 11.78 5.06
C LYS A 121 -14.24 10.79 6.16
N ASN A 122 -15.23 9.97 6.46
CA ASN A 122 -15.09 8.81 7.35
C ASN A 122 -15.49 7.56 6.58
N LEU A 123 -14.70 6.52 6.69
CA LEU A 123 -14.94 5.24 6.04
C LEU A 123 -14.89 4.11 7.07
N LYS A 124 -15.94 3.31 7.13
CA LYS A 124 -15.92 2.04 7.84
C LYS A 124 -15.55 0.95 6.85
N CYS A 125 -14.43 0.28 7.11
CA CYS A 125 -13.88 -0.77 6.26
C CYS A 125 -14.03 -2.12 6.95
N ASP A 126 -14.42 -3.14 6.19
CA ASP A 126 -14.57 -4.52 6.67
C ASP A 126 -13.83 -5.48 5.74
N GLY A 127 -13.40 -6.63 6.26
CA GLY A 127 -12.81 -7.71 5.50
C GLY A 127 -11.57 -7.29 4.70
N LEU A 128 -11.54 -7.62 3.41
CA LEU A 128 -10.41 -7.34 2.53
C LEU A 128 -10.10 -5.83 2.42
N LEU A 129 -11.12 -4.98 2.39
CA LEU A 129 -10.91 -3.52 2.36
C LEU A 129 -10.21 -3.03 3.63
N SER A 130 -10.61 -3.54 4.80
CA SER A 130 -9.95 -3.21 6.07
C SER A 130 -8.48 -3.63 6.06
N THR A 131 -8.20 -4.84 5.61
CA THR A 131 -6.83 -5.36 5.50
C THR A 131 -6.00 -4.52 4.53
N CYS A 132 -6.53 -4.22 3.34
CA CYS A 132 -5.83 -3.43 2.32
C CYS A 132 -5.51 -2.02 2.83
N ILE A 133 -6.47 -1.31 3.40
CA ILE A 133 -6.25 0.04 3.93
C ILE A 133 -5.21 0.05 5.06
N GLN A 134 -5.26 -0.92 5.98
CA GLN A 134 -4.25 -1.03 7.04
C GLN A 134 -2.86 -1.31 6.48
N HIS A 135 -2.76 -2.15 5.44
CA HIS A 135 -1.51 -2.42 4.72
C HIS A 135 -0.94 -1.12 4.11
N GLU A 136 -1.75 -0.36 3.38
CA GLU A 136 -1.30 0.87 2.74
C GLU A 136 -0.96 1.99 3.75
N ILE A 137 -1.69 2.10 4.84
CA ILE A 137 -1.34 3.03 5.93
C ILE A 137 -0.01 2.64 6.58
N ASN A 138 0.28 1.35 6.73
CA ASN A 138 1.60 0.90 7.21
C ASN A 138 2.73 1.40 6.30
N HIS A 139 2.55 1.39 4.97
CA HIS A 139 3.54 1.97 4.05
C HIS A 139 3.79 3.46 4.33
N LEU A 140 2.74 4.23 4.61
CA LEU A 140 2.88 5.66 4.95
C LEU A 140 3.62 5.88 6.27
N ASP A 141 3.64 4.88 7.14
CA ASP A 141 4.34 4.88 8.43
C ASP A 141 5.72 4.18 8.37
N GLY A 142 6.20 3.87 7.17
CA GLY A 142 7.48 3.21 6.93
C GLY A 142 7.55 1.74 7.36
N LYS A 143 6.41 1.06 7.43
CA LYS A 143 6.29 -0.35 7.82
C LYS A 143 5.96 -1.23 6.61
N LEU A 144 6.48 -2.44 6.60
CA LEU A 144 6.32 -3.43 5.53
C LEU A 144 5.78 -4.75 6.10
N ILE A 145 5.15 -5.58 5.23
CA ILE A 145 4.65 -6.90 5.64
C ILE A 145 5.75 -7.80 6.22
N ILE A 146 6.98 -7.69 5.72
CA ILE A 146 8.13 -8.46 6.22
C ILE A 146 8.52 -8.10 7.66
N ASP A 147 8.06 -6.96 8.19
CA ASP A 147 8.28 -6.57 9.58
C ASP A 147 7.50 -7.46 10.58
N HIS A 148 6.50 -8.21 10.10
CA HIS A 148 5.79 -9.25 10.88
C HIS A 148 6.60 -10.56 11.00
N LEU A 149 7.71 -10.70 10.28
CA LEU A 149 8.54 -11.90 10.27
C LEU A 149 9.70 -11.78 11.26
N SER A 150 10.30 -12.93 11.60
CA SER A 150 11.58 -12.95 12.31
C SER A 150 12.66 -12.24 11.47
N LYS A 151 13.68 -11.69 12.16
CA LYS A 151 14.79 -11.02 11.49
C LYS A 151 15.46 -11.92 10.44
N LEU A 152 15.65 -13.19 10.73
CA LEU A 152 16.26 -14.16 9.81
C LEU A 152 15.46 -14.32 8.52
N LYS A 153 14.13 -14.49 8.62
CA LYS A 153 13.25 -14.61 7.44
C LYS A 153 13.22 -13.31 6.63
N LYS A 154 13.11 -12.16 7.31
CA LYS A 154 13.16 -10.84 6.69
C LYS A 154 14.45 -10.63 5.89
N ASP A 155 15.61 -10.88 6.49
CA ASP A 155 16.91 -10.73 5.84
C ASP A 155 17.07 -11.66 4.64
N PHE A 156 16.54 -12.89 4.72
CA PHE A 156 16.53 -13.84 3.60
C PHE A 156 15.74 -13.32 2.41
N ILE A 157 14.54 -12.79 2.63
CA ILE A 157 13.68 -12.22 1.58
C ILE A 157 14.36 -11.01 0.93
N ILE A 158 14.90 -10.09 1.72
CA ILE A 158 15.61 -8.91 1.22
C ILE A 158 16.81 -9.31 0.35
N LYS A 159 17.61 -10.29 0.78
CA LYS A 159 18.74 -10.80 -0.02
C LYS A 159 18.31 -11.42 -1.33
N LYS A 160 17.20 -12.20 -1.32
CA LYS A 160 16.66 -12.80 -2.53
C LYS A 160 16.26 -11.76 -3.55
N ILE A 161 15.52 -10.72 -3.16
CA ILE A 161 15.06 -9.65 -4.05
C ILE A 161 16.23 -8.79 -4.54
N SER A 162 17.21 -8.49 -3.68
CA SER A 162 18.42 -7.74 -4.07
C SER A 162 19.22 -8.44 -5.15
N LYS A 163 19.27 -9.78 -5.16
CA LYS A 163 19.94 -10.57 -6.21
C LYS A 163 19.21 -10.46 -7.55
N ILE A 164 17.89 -10.45 -7.56
CA ILE A 164 17.07 -10.30 -8.77
C ILE A 164 17.34 -8.93 -9.41
N LYS A 165 17.40 -7.87 -8.64
CA LYS A 165 17.72 -6.51 -9.11
C LYS A 165 19.12 -6.37 -9.71
N LYS A 166 20.11 -7.11 -9.19
CA LYS A 166 21.49 -7.07 -9.70
C LYS A 166 21.70 -7.81 -11.00
N ASN A 167 20.82 -8.73 -11.35
CA ASN A 167 20.88 -9.53 -12.57
C ASN A 167 19.52 -9.53 -13.29
N PRO A 168 19.14 -8.41 -13.95
CA PRO A 168 17.85 -8.30 -14.62
C PRO A 168 17.69 -9.28 -15.80
N ASP A 169 18.80 -9.76 -16.37
CA ASP A 169 18.80 -10.72 -17.49
C ASP A 169 18.76 -12.20 -17.04
N ARG A 170 18.71 -12.46 -15.74
CA ARG A 170 18.60 -13.81 -15.22
C ARG A 170 17.14 -14.26 -15.30
N ILE A 171 16.80 -14.91 -16.41
CA ILE A 171 15.54 -15.63 -16.56
C ILE A 171 15.53 -16.73 -15.50
N VAL A 172 14.65 -16.59 -14.52
CA VAL A 172 14.34 -17.69 -13.56
C VAL A 172 13.32 -18.58 -14.27
N VAL A 173 13.80 -19.73 -14.74
CA VAL A 173 12.94 -20.78 -15.29
C VAL A 173 12.22 -21.47 -14.14
#